data_4a10d617cca90dc994e6b14909c34da8
#
_entry.id   4a10d617cca90dc994e6b14909c34da8
#
_cell.length_a   1.000
_cell.length_b   1.000
_cell.length_c   1.000
_cell.angle_alpha   90.00
_cell.angle_beta   90.00
_cell.angle_gamma   90.00
#
_symmetry.space_group_name_H-M   'P 1'
#
loop_
_entity.id
_entity.type
_entity.pdbx_description
1 polymer ?
#
loop_
_entity_poly.entity_id
_entity_poly.type
_entity_poly.pdbx_seq_one_letter_code
_entity_poly.pdbx_strand_id
1 'polypeptide(L)'
;MNKLKLLLILIVVVCTADFGFAQVGINTENPLSMLDINGNMSVKVLTLTGSGSATLISDGVYISINPQATDQEFQLPNPMTYPGRMYIIRNIHNTNTAKLTTAAGLLFPKNSTTGSVEIYMYEGNLRTVTVISDGSNWTYIN
;
A
#
# COMPACT_ATOMS: atom_id res chain seq x y z
N MET A 1 -56.70 -0.17 8.50
CA MET A 1 -55.74 -1.10 9.12
C MET A 1 -55.59 -0.67 10.58
N ASN A 2 -55.78 -1.58 11.55
CA ASN A 2 -55.72 -1.21 12.97
C ASN A 2 -54.31 -0.74 13.34
N LYS A 3 -54.22 0.38 14.09
CA LYS A 3 -52.94 0.94 14.57
C LYS A 3 -52.03 -0.12 15.24
N LEU A 4 -52.66 -1.09 15.94
CA LEU A 4 -51.96 -2.21 16.56
C LEU A 4 -51.30 -3.15 15.54
N LYS A 5 -51.99 -3.44 14.40
CA LYS A 5 -51.37 -4.27 13.33
C LYS A 5 -50.23 -3.56 12.65
N LEU A 6 -50.33 -2.23 12.47
CA LEU A 6 -49.22 -1.45 11.90
C LEU A 6 -47.99 -1.42 12.82
N LEU A 7 -48.23 -1.28 14.15
CA LEU A 7 -47.17 -1.31 15.15
C LEU A 7 -46.48 -2.67 15.17
N LEU A 8 -47.24 -3.75 15.09
CA LEU A 8 -46.69 -5.12 15.10
C LEU A 8 -45.81 -5.39 13.85
N ILE A 9 -46.27 -4.92 12.67
CA ILE A 9 -45.50 -5.03 11.42
C ILE A 9 -44.20 -4.21 11.53
N LEU A 10 -44.23 -3.00 12.10
CA LEU A 10 -43.07 -2.18 12.30
C LEU A 10 -42.03 -2.84 13.22
N ILE A 11 -42.50 -3.43 14.33
CA ILE A 11 -41.62 -4.17 15.28
C ILE A 11 -40.97 -5.36 14.57
N VAL A 12 -41.72 -6.14 13.79
CA VAL A 12 -41.18 -7.29 13.04
C VAL A 12 -40.10 -6.82 12.06
N VAL A 13 -40.34 -5.74 11.30
CA VAL A 13 -39.36 -5.19 10.35
C VAL A 13 -38.09 -4.71 11.04
N VAL A 14 -38.20 -4.06 12.21
CA VAL A 14 -37.03 -3.61 12.98
C VAL A 14 -36.24 -4.80 13.59
N CYS A 15 -36.94 -5.85 14.04
CA CYS A 15 -36.31 -7.05 14.59
C CYS A 15 -35.62 -7.94 13.55
N THR A 16 -35.97 -7.79 12.25
CA THR A 16 -35.33 -8.52 11.13
C THR A 16 -34.18 -7.75 10.49
N ALA A 17 -33.88 -6.52 10.96
CA ALA A 17 -32.69 -5.79 10.54
C ALA A 17 -31.45 -6.43 11.16
N ASP A 18 -30.90 -7.44 10.49
CA ASP A 18 -29.59 -7.98 10.83
C ASP A 18 -28.55 -6.89 10.70
N PHE A 19 -27.88 -6.52 11.79
CA PHE A 19 -26.67 -5.70 11.75
C PHE A 19 -25.55 -6.56 11.15
N GLY A 20 -25.53 -6.62 9.82
CA GLY A 20 -24.49 -7.32 9.08
C GLY A 20 -23.13 -6.69 9.38
N PHE A 21 -22.25 -7.42 10.04
CA PHE A 21 -20.84 -7.07 10.11
C PHE A 21 -20.29 -7.10 8.69
N ALA A 22 -19.81 -5.96 8.20
CA ALA A 22 -19.27 -5.83 6.83
C ALA A 22 -17.84 -6.42 6.76
N GLN A 23 -17.72 -7.73 6.99
CA GLN A 23 -16.51 -8.48 6.73
C GLN A 23 -16.55 -8.97 5.28
N VAL A 24 -15.42 -8.85 4.58
CA VAL A 24 -15.27 -9.34 3.21
C VAL A 24 -14.43 -10.61 3.23
N GLY A 25 -15.08 -11.76 3.03
CA GLY A 25 -14.40 -13.03 2.79
C GLY A 25 -14.32 -13.31 1.29
N ILE A 26 -13.15 -13.61 0.78
CA ILE A 26 -12.96 -14.09 -0.59
C ILE A 26 -12.58 -15.57 -0.49
N ASN A 27 -13.45 -16.44 -1.03
CA ASN A 27 -13.30 -17.89 -0.95
C ASN A 27 -13.23 -18.44 0.50
N THR A 28 -13.89 -17.75 1.44
CA THR A 28 -14.13 -18.19 2.85
C THR A 28 -15.49 -17.70 3.32
N GLU A 29 -16.21 -18.57 4.04
CA GLU A 29 -17.52 -18.26 4.63
C GLU A 29 -17.38 -17.67 6.05
N ASN A 30 -16.23 -17.87 6.70
CA ASN A 30 -15.93 -17.40 8.05
C ASN A 30 -14.68 -16.55 8.05
N PRO A 31 -14.74 -15.26 7.64
CA PRO A 31 -13.58 -14.38 7.64
C PRO A 31 -13.07 -14.15 9.06
N LEU A 32 -11.76 -14.29 9.26
CA LEU A 32 -11.09 -14.05 10.55
C LEU A 32 -10.62 -12.60 10.72
N SER A 33 -10.79 -11.78 9.67
CA SER A 33 -10.45 -10.36 9.64
C SER A 33 -11.44 -9.59 8.79
N MET A 34 -11.34 -8.25 8.74
CA MET A 34 -12.23 -7.42 7.91
C MET A 34 -12.11 -7.75 6.41
N LEU A 35 -10.92 -8.17 5.96
CA LEU A 35 -10.69 -8.78 4.65
C LEU A 35 -9.94 -10.09 4.87
N ASP A 36 -10.54 -11.20 4.49
CA ASP A 36 -9.97 -12.55 4.56
C ASP A 36 -9.99 -13.18 3.16
N ILE A 37 -8.82 -13.56 2.67
CA ILE A 37 -8.64 -14.15 1.34
C ILE A 37 -8.06 -15.55 1.50
N ASN A 38 -8.89 -16.57 1.31
CA ASN A 38 -8.44 -17.96 1.26
C ASN A 38 -8.00 -18.30 -0.18
N GLY A 39 -6.83 -17.81 -0.58
CA GLY A 39 -6.28 -17.96 -1.91
C GLY A 39 -5.17 -16.96 -2.20
N ASN A 40 -4.81 -16.82 -3.48
CA ASN A 40 -3.84 -15.84 -3.95
C ASN A 40 -4.49 -14.47 -4.21
N MET A 41 -3.72 -13.42 -3.96
CA MET A 41 -4.08 -12.05 -4.27
C MET A 41 -3.25 -11.54 -5.46
N SER A 42 -3.91 -11.06 -6.51
CA SER A 42 -3.25 -10.34 -7.60
C SER A 42 -3.25 -8.84 -7.31
N VAL A 43 -2.09 -8.21 -7.44
CA VAL A 43 -1.92 -6.77 -7.24
C VAL A 43 -1.52 -6.08 -8.54
N LYS A 44 -1.76 -4.79 -8.64
CA LYS A 44 -1.33 -3.99 -9.79
C LYS A 44 0.18 -3.89 -9.84
N VAL A 45 0.75 -4.32 -10.98
CA VAL A 45 2.19 -4.25 -11.29
C VAL A 45 2.45 -3.10 -12.24
N LEU A 46 3.48 -2.30 -11.99
CA LEU A 46 3.94 -1.23 -12.88
C LEU A 46 5.45 -1.35 -13.12
N THR A 47 5.87 -0.90 -14.31
CA THR A 47 7.28 -0.63 -14.60
C THR A 47 7.45 0.86 -14.85
N LEU A 48 8.34 1.50 -14.10
CA LEU A 48 8.68 2.91 -14.22
C LEU A 48 10.10 3.03 -14.75
N THR A 49 10.25 3.66 -15.90
CA THR A 49 11.56 4.00 -16.46
C THR A 49 11.96 5.38 -15.98
N GLY A 50 13.18 5.49 -15.51
CA GLY A 50 13.72 6.74 -15.03
C GLY A 50 13.80 7.79 -16.14
N SER A 51 13.71 9.07 -15.77
CA SER A 51 13.77 10.22 -16.65
C SER A 51 14.81 11.24 -16.14
N GLY A 52 14.97 12.37 -16.80
CA GLY A 52 15.88 13.45 -16.37
C GLY A 52 15.44 14.19 -15.10
N SER A 53 14.22 13.94 -14.60
CA SER A 53 13.68 14.46 -13.34
C SER A 53 13.23 13.29 -12.45
N ALA A 54 12.83 13.58 -11.19
CA ALA A 54 12.28 12.60 -10.30
C ALA A 54 11.06 11.91 -10.93
N THR A 55 11.10 10.56 -11.02
CA THR A 55 10.01 9.75 -11.52
C THR A 55 9.05 9.43 -10.37
N LEU A 56 7.81 9.91 -10.46
CA LEU A 56 6.83 9.77 -9.38
C LEU A 56 6.25 8.35 -9.33
N ILE A 57 6.21 7.77 -8.12
CA ILE A 57 5.52 6.51 -7.82
C ILE A 57 4.14 6.87 -7.28
N SER A 58 3.12 6.90 -8.15
CA SER A 58 1.77 7.36 -7.78
C SER A 58 0.73 6.24 -7.70
N ASP A 59 1.02 5.07 -8.27
CA ASP A 59 0.04 3.99 -8.45
C ASP A 59 0.73 2.61 -8.38
N GLY A 60 -0.08 1.54 -8.38
CA GLY A 60 0.39 0.16 -8.28
C GLY A 60 0.73 -0.27 -6.87
N VAL A 61 1.09 -1.54 -6.72
CA VAL A 61 1.58 -2.14 -5.47
C VAL A 61 2.98 -2.72 -5.68
N TYR A 62 3.19 -3.45 -6.76
CA TYR A 62 4.51 -3.95 -7.14
C TYR A 62 5.09 -3.07 -8.25
N ILE A 63 6.21 -2.40 -7.95
CA ILE A 63 6.81 -1.39 -8.82
C ILE A 63 8.21 -1.85 -9.24
N SER A 64 8.38 -2.12 -10.51
CA SER A 64 9.69 -2.32 -11.11
C SER A 64 10.25 -0.96 -11.55
N ILE A 65 11.33 -0.51 -10.93
CA ILE A 65 12.02 0.72 -11.34
C ILE A 65 13.22 0.38 -12.22
N ASN A 66 13.35 1.10 -13.33
CA ASN A 66 14.42 0.91 -14.31
C ASN A 66 15.19 2.21 -14.52
N PRO A 67 16.21 2.51 -13.67
CA PRO A 67 17.02 3.71 -13.81
C PRO A 67 17.84 3.65 -15.09
N GLN A 68 17.85 4.74 -15.87
CA GLN A 68 18.60 4.88 -17.10
C GLN A 68 20.02 5.45 -16.87
N ALA A 69 20.26 5.98 -15.67
CA ALA A 69 21.55 6.45 -15.18
C ALA A 69 21.68 6.12 -13.69
N THR A 70 22.92 6.06 -13.19
CA THR A 70 23.18 5.86 -11.76
C THR A 70 22.57 6.98 -10.92
N ASP A 71 22.01 6.61 -9.77
CA ASP A 71 21.38 7.49 -8.79
C ASP A 71 20.15 8.25 -9.33
N GLN A 72 19.55 7.72 -10.38
CA GLN A 72 18.33 8.31 -10.91
C GLN A 72 17.18 8.21 -9.90
N GLU A 73 16.46 9.32 -9.76
CA GLU A 73 15.50 9.50 -8.68
C GLU A 73 14.11 8.94 -9.00
N PHE A 74 13.58 8.18 -8.05
CA PHE A 74 12.20 7.72 -7.98
C PHE A 74 11.60 8.22 -6.68
N GLN A 75 10.46 8.90 -6.75
CA GLN A 75 9.89 9.60 -5.61
C GLN A 75 8.58 8.98 -5.15
N LEU A 76 8.52 8.58 -3.89
CA LEU A 76 7.29 8.19 -3.20
C LEU A 76 6.38 9.40 -2.99
N PRO A 77 5.05 9.21 -2.99
CA PRO A 77 4.12 10.28 -2.69
C PRO A 77 4.25 10.73 -1.23
N ASN A 78 3.55 11.82 -0.89
CA ASN A 78 3.45 12.28 0.49
C ASN A 78 2.75 11.20 1.35
N PRO A 79 3.39 10.64 2.40
CA PRO A 79 2.81 9.60 3.23
C PRO A 79 1.54 10.04 3.96
N MET A 80 1.39 11.33 4.28
CA MET A 80 0.18 11.87 4.91
C MET A 80 -1.07 11.76 4.03
N THR A 81 -0.89 11.74 2.71
CA THR A 81 -2.02 11.57 1.77
C THR A 81 -2.51 10.13 1.71
N TYR A 82 -1.64 9.17 2.05
CA TYR A 82 -1.91 7.75 1.89
C TYR A 82 -1.49 6.91 3.11
N PRO A 83 -2.07 7.13 4.31
CA PRO A 83 -1.78 6.30 5.48
C PRO A 83 -2.08 4.83 5.20
N GLY A 84 -1.19 3.93 5.63
CA GLY A 84 -1.33 2.48 5.43
C GLY A 84 -1.00 2.00 4.02
N ARG A 85 -0.66 2.90 3.07
CA ARG A 85 -0.29 2.47 1.72
C ARG A 85 1.03 1.71 1.73
N MET A 86 1.07 0.64 0.94
CA MET A 86 2.23 -0.22 0.79
C MET A 86 2.67 -0.27 -0.67
N TYR A 87 3.98 -0.25 -0.89
CA TYR A 87 4.60 -0.57 -2.18
C TYR A 87 5.71 -1.61 -1.99
N ILE A 88 5.83 -2.50 -2.95
CA ILE A 88 7.00 -3.38 -3.14
C ILE A 88 7.76 -2.83 -4.34
N ILE A 89 8.94 -2.29 -4.11
CA ILE A 89 9.72 -1.60 -5.14
C ILE A 89 10.98 -2.42 -5.41
N ARG A 90 11.22 -2.70 -6.70
CA ARG A 90 12.39 -3.45 -7.14
C ARG A 90 13.17 -2.67 -8.20
N ASN A 91 14.47 -2.46 -7.98
CA ASN A 91 15.38 -2.02 -9.03
C ASN A 91 15.67 -3.19 -9.97
N ILE A 92 15.21 -3.10 -11.23
CA ILE A 92 15.39 -4.13 -12.24
C ILE A 92 16.62 -3.91 -13.12
N HIS A 93 17.29 -2.76 -13.01
CA HIS A 93 18.50 -2.48 -13.77
C HIS A 93 19.70 -3.29 -13.22
N ASN A 94 20.63 -3.70 -14.09
CA ASN A 94 21.73 -4.58 -13.70
C ASN A 94 23.00 -3.84 -13.27
N THR A 95 23.12 -2.55 -13.61
CA THR A 95 24.33 -1.76 -13.37
C THR A 95 24.08 -0.36 -12.82
N ASN A 96 22.82 0.10 -12.81
CA ASN A 96 22.48 1.44 -12.34
C ASN A 96 21.79 1.37 -10.99
N THR A 97 22.33 2.09 -10.02
CA THR A 97 21.69 2.34 -8.72
C THR A 97 20.49 3.26 -8.91
N ALA A 98 19.40 2.99 -8.21
CA ALA A 98 18.25 3.89 -8.14
C ALA A 98 18.27 4.62 -6.79
N LYS A 99 17.94 5.91 -6.80
CA LYS A 99 17.73 6.71 -5.60
C LYS A 99 16.22 6.80 -5.33
N LEU A 100 15.78 6.27 -4.20
CA LEU A 100 14.39 6.37 -3.75
C LEU A 100 14.28 7.51 -2.75
N THR A 101 13.36 8.45 -3.03
CA THR A 101 13.07 9.62 -2.20
C THR A 101 11.60 9.65 -1.79
N THR A 102 11.21 10.63 -0.99
CA THR A 102 9.81 10.88 -0.62
C THR A 102 9.44 12.34 -0.82
N ALA A 103 8.21 12.62 -1.21
CA ALA A 103 7.70 13.98 -1.36
C ALA A 103 7.55 14.74 -0.02
N ALA A 104 7.42 14.00 1.10
CA ALA A 104 7.40 14.53 2.47
C ALA A 104 7.73 13.41 3.46
N GLY A 105 8.02 13.79 4.72
CA GLY A 105 8.41 12.84 5.74
C GLY A 105 9.79 12.23 5.49
N LEU A 106 10.09 11.13 6.14
CA LEU A 106 11.37 10.42 6.08
C LEU A 106 11.16 8.94 5.74
N LEU A 107 12.23 8.30 5.32
CA LEU A 107 12.36 6.86 5.08
C LEU A 107 13.08 6.23 6.26
N PHE A 108 12.38 5.45 7.06
CA PHE A 108 12.93 4.75 8.23
C PHE A 108 13.21 3.28 7.91
N PRO A 109 14.43 2.79 8.11
CA PRO A 109 14.67 1.35 8.06
C PRO A 109 13.97 0.64 9.24
N LYS A 110 13.53 -0.60 9.02
CA LYS A 110 12.79 -1.40 10.03
C LYS A 110 13.46 -1.54 11.40
N ASN A 111 14.75 -1.34 11.46
CA ASN A 111 15.57 -1.56 12.66
C ASN A 111 16.25 -0.28 13.17
N SER A 112 15.80 0.90 12.76
CA SER A 112 16.38 2.18 13.17
C SER A 112 15.29 3.20 13.51
N THR A 113 15.57 4.06 14.47
CA THR A 113 14.76 5.24 14.81
C THR A 113 15.24 6.50 14.07
N THR A 114 16.28 6.38 13.23
CA THR A 114 16.80 7.47 12.42
C THR A 114 16.31 7.27 10.98
N GLY A 115 15.54 8.24 10.48
CA GLY A 115 15.07 8.29 9.10
C GLY A 115 15.99 9.11 8.19
N SER A 116 15.89 8.87 6.90
CA SER A 116 16.60 9.59 5.84
C SER A 116 15.61 10.16 4.83
N VAL A 117 15.98 11.21 4.11
CA VAL A 117 15.19 11.76 2.99
C VAL A 117 15.33 10.91 1.73
N GLU A 118 16.34 10.06 1.66
CA GLU A 118 16.64 9.19 0.51
C GLU A 118 17.28 7.88 0.94
N ILE A 119 17.11 6.85 0.10
CA ILE A 119 17.86 5.59 0.18
C ILE A 119 18.33 5.17 -1.22
N TYR A 120 19.40 4.41 -1.28
CA TYR A 120 19.96 3.91 -2.53
C TYR A 120 19.64 2.43 -2.70
N MET A 121 19.04 2.10 -3.82
CA MET A 121 18.69 0.73 -4.21
C MET A 121 19.71 0.23 -5.23
N TYR A 122 20.74 -0.44 -4.72
CA TYR A 122 21.85 -0.93 -5.52
C TYR A 122 21.45 -2.12 -6.39
N GLU A 123 22.11 -2.28 -7.53
CA GLU A 123 21.92 -3.37 -8.47
C GLU A 123 22.33 -4.75 -7.92
N GLY A 124 23.29 -4.78 -6.99
CA GLY A 124 23.79 -6.01 -6.35
C GLY A 124 23.30 -6.24 -4.93
N ASN A 125 22.85 -5.18 -4.25
CA ASN A 125 22.40 -5.23 -2.85
C ASN A 125 21.24 -4.26 -2.65
N LEU A 126 20.35 -4.52 -1.70
CA LEU A 126 19.15 -3.72 -1.46
C LEU A 126 18.31 -3.50 -2.76
N ARG A 127 18.16 -4.54 -3.53
CA ARG A 127 17.51 -4.50 -4.84
C ARG A 127 15.99 -4.36 -4.75
N THR A 128 15.42 -4.82 -3.65
CA THR A 128 13.97 -4.81 -3.42
C THR A 128 13.69 -4.31 -2.01
N VAL A 129 12.76 -3.39 -1.89
CA VAL A 129 12.27 -2.90 -0.60
C VAL A 129 10.75 -2.93 -0.57
N THR A 130 10.19 -3.28 0.58
CA THR A 130 8.79 -3.03 0.88
C THR A 130 8.71 -1.75 1.71
N VAL A 131 7.91 -0.78 1.28
CA VAL A 131 7.68 0.46 2.03
C VAL A 131 6.24 0.55 2.46
N ILE A 132 6.01 1.02 3.69
CA ILE A 132 4.68 1.18 4.29
C ILE A 132 4.59 2.58 4.90
N SER A 133 3.52 3.31 4.59
CA SER A 133 3.23 4.61 5.17
C SER A 133 2.57 4.47 6.55
N ASP A 134 3.09 5.17 7.56
CA ASP A 134 2.45 5.34 8.88
C ASP A 134 1.54 6.58 8.96
N GLY A 135 1.40 7.32 7.85
CA GLY A 135 0.65 8.57 7.76
C GLY A 135 1.51 9.82 8.02
N SER A 136 2.79 9.66 8.37
CA SER A 136 3.75 10.76 8.54
C SER A 136 5.06 10.49 7.81
N ASN A 137 5.45 9.23 7.77
CA ASN A 137 6.71 8.75 7.22
C ASN A 137 6.51 7.43 6.47
N TRP A 138 7.57 6.96 5.83
CA TRP A 138 7.66 5.65 5.23
C TRP A 138 8.60 4.76 6.02
N THR A 139 8.15 3.58 6.43
CA THR A 139 9.03 2.52 6.95
C THR A 139 9.38 1.58 5.82
N TYR A 140 10.66 1.26 5.62
CA TYR A 140 11.09 0.27 4.64
C TYR A 140 11.68 -0.98 5.26
N ILE A 141 11.41 -2.10 4.60
CA ILE A 141 11.85 -3.45 4.94
C ILE A 141 12.58 -4.00 3.71
N ASN A 142 13.74 -4.54 3.90
CA ASN A 142 14.58 -5.21 2.89
C ASN A 142 14.92 -6.64 3.29
#